data_9163f883b2f07835e3b413061fc60b7e
#
_entry.id   9163f883b2f07835e3b413061fc60b7e
#
_cell.length_a   1.000
_cell.length_b   1.000
_cell.length_c   1.000
_cell.angle_alpha   90.00
_cell.angle_beta   90.00
_cell.angle_gamma   90.00
#
_symmetry.space_group_name_H-M   'P 1'
#
loop_
_entity.id
_entity.type
_entity.pdbx_description
1 polymer ?
#
loop_
_entity_poly.entity_id
_entity_poly.type
_entity_poly.pdbx_seq_one_letter_code
_entity_poly.pdbx_strand_id
1 'polypeptide(L)'
;MQNVGEIFGQIERVEVPFVCHKHGKMKGFMFVRNGEPLFKDSVECPLCEQERITAEEVRERREAEKRAEEERIRRYAEANIEPEFYEKTLGDYKPQTARQAEFVDAVRTLIERKSGKLIVLGGNGTGKSMLGAVAAKAMDGVIYTVFQLSLKIRSLGKKDMSEWQFADSLIDAPLLVIDEVGRSKGSDFELNLLSYILDKRHTRNRPFMILSNAHFSRECPHGSRGCERCFERYFDNDLLSRFRQDGKFIELEKDAPDWRDPRNRGLFEK
;
A
#
# COMPACT_ATOMS: atom_id res chain seq x y z
N MET A 1 1.33 28.72 52.56
CA MET A 1 1.43 27.50 51.75
C MET A 1 2.65 26.75 52.27
N GLN A 2 2.45 25.76 53.13
CA GLN A 2 3.53 24.90 53.62
C GLN A 2 4.00 24.01 52.48
N ASN A 3 5.30 23.93 52.28
CA ASN A 3 5.97 23.23 51.20
C ASN A 3 5.64 21.71 51.28
N VAL A 4 5.02 21.14 50.29
CA VAL A 4 4.60 19.71 50.23
C VAL A 4 5.78 18.77 50.47
N GLY A 5 7.02 19.21 50.21
CA GLY A 5 8.25 18.46 50.44
C GLY A 5 8.64 18.25 51.92
N GLU A 6 8.10 19.07 52.84
CA GLU A 6 8.39 18.93 54.30
C GLU A 6 7.51 17.88 54.99
N ILE A 7 6.40 17.47 54.36
CA ILE A 7 5.47 16.49 54.93
C ILE A 7 5.86 15.05 54.64
N PHE A 8 6.60 14.83 53.55
CA PHE A 8 7.00 13.49 53.08
C PHE A 8 8.51 13.32 53.11
N GLY A 9 9.19 13.15 54.20
CA GLY A 9 10.66 13.04 54.34
C GLY A 9 11.41 12.55 53.08
N GLN A 10 12.66 12.99 52.91
CA GLN A 10 13.46 12.66 51.73
C GLN A 10 13.60 11.14 51.57
N ILE A 11 13.27 10.63 50.36
CA ILE A 11 13.49 9.25 49.98
C ILE A 11 14.87 9.18 49.34
N GLU A 12 15.74 8.34 49.91
CA GLU A 12 17.09 8.13 49.45
C GLU A 12 17.26 6.70 48.94
N ARG A 13 18.09 6.50 47.92
CA ARG A 13 18.47 5.21 47.41
C ARG A 13 19.84 4.85 47.94
N VAL A 14 19.94 3.78 48.75
CA VAL A 14 21.16 3.38 49.44
C VAL A 14 21.63 2.03 48.91
N GLU A 15 22.94 1.91 48.66
CA GLU A 15 23.56 0.61 48.32
C GLU A 15 23.70 -0.26 49.56
N VAL A 16 23.28 -1.51 49.44
CA VAL A 16 23.39 -2.51 50.50
C VAL A 16 23.94 -3.83 49.96
N PRO A 17 24.75 -4.57 50.75
CA PRO A 17 25.16 -5.91 50.32
C PRO A 17 23.93 -6.83 50.27
N PHE A 18 23.83 -7.57 49.15
CA PHE A 18 22.64 -8.38 48.86
C PHE A 18 23.04 -9.68 48.15
N VAL A 19 22.26 -10.73 48.30
CA VAL A 19 22.41 -12.01 47.58
C VAL A 19 21.21 -12.18 46.68
N CYS A 20 21.38 -11.95 45.37
CA CYS A 20 20.37 -12.22 44.38
C CYS A 20 20.33 -13.74 44.08
N HIS A 21 19.14 -14.32 44.03
CA HIS A 21 18.95 -15.72 43.64
C HIS A 21 19.49 -16.05 42.26
N LYS A 22 19.46 -15.08 41.34
CA LYS A 22 19.90 -15.25 39.94
C LYS A 22 21.35 -14.86 39.74
N HIS A 23 21.81 -13.74 40.36
CA HIS A 23 23.10 -13.13 40.06
C HIS A 23 24.12 -13.28 41.21
N GLY A 24 23.76 -13.96 42.31
CA GLY A 24 24.65 -14.23 43.43
C GLY A 24 24.91 -12.99 44.32
N LYS A 25 26.08 -12.97 44.98
CA LYS A 25 26.48 -11.88 45.89
C LYS A 25 26.80 -10.61 45.09
N MET A 26 26.13 -9.52 45.43
CA MET A 26 26.33 -8.20 44.78
C MET A 26 25.89 -7.07 45.70
N LYS A 27 26.03 -5.84 45.21
CA LYS A 27 25.42 -4.64 45.82
C LYS A 27 24.03 -4.42 45.20
N GLY A 28 23.02 -4.42 46.02
CA GLY A 28 21.66 -4.07 45.63
C GLY A 28 21.31 -2.66 46.10
N PHE A 29 20.11 -2.22 45.76
CA PHE A 29 19.60 -0.91 46.16
C PHE A 29 18.36 -1.06 47.03
N MET A 30 18.27 -0.19 48.04
CA MET A 30 17.14 -0.09 48.96
C MET A 30 16.67 1.37 49.03
N PHE A 31 15.38 1.61 49.03
CA PHE A 31 14.83 2.92 49.29
C PHE A 31 14.61 3.12 50.78
N VAL A 32 15.18 4.18 51.31
CA VAL A 32 15.04 4.56 52.74
C VAL A 32 14.38 5.91 52.86
N ARG A 33 13.60 6.11 53.94
CA ARG A 33 13.03 7.38 54.31
C ARG A 33 13.48 7.72 55.73
N ASN A 34 14.16 8.85 55.89
CA ASN A 34 14.73 9.27 57.21
C ASN A 34 15.63 8.18 57.83
N GLY A 35 16.37 7.44 57.01
CA GLY A 35 17.26 6.36 57.45
C GLY A 35 16.58 5.01 57.70
N GLU A 36 15.26 4.89 57.57
CA GLU A 36 14.54 3.64 57.71
C GLU A 36 14.09 3.06 56.36
N PRO A 37 14.19 1.73 56.12
CA PRO A 37 13.69 1.09 54.92
C PRO A 37 12.21 1.39 54.68
N LEU A 38 11.87 1.87 53.47
CA LEU A 38 10.48 2.10 53.08
C LEU A 38 9.68 0.82 53.01
N PHE A 39 10.36 -0.28 52.60
CA PHE A 39 9.76 -1.61 52.54
C PHE A 39 10.73 -2.61 53.16
N LYS A 40 10.29 -3.40 54.11
CA LYS A 40 11.09 -4.49 54.69
C LYS A 40 11.36 -5.54 53.57
N ASP A 41 12.62 -5.85 53.35
CA ASP A 41 13.10 -6.85 52.39
C ASP A 41 13.05 -6.47 50.88
N SER A 42 12.92 -5.20 50.53
CA SER A 42 12.93 -4.77 49.14
C SER A 42 14.31 -4.27 48.68
N VAL A 43 15.29 -5.18 48.63
CA VAL A 43 16.55 -4.86 47.96
C VAL A 43 16.42 -5.22 46.48
N GLU A 44 16.56 -4.22 45.62
CA GLU A 44 16.51 -4.43 44.17
C GLU A 44 17.89 -4.81 43.64
N CYS A 45 17.92 -5.90 42.90
CA CYS A 45 19.12 -6.31 42.18
C CYS A 45 19.25 -5.52 40.87
N PRO A 46 20.32 -4.73 40.70
CA PRO A 46 20.45 -3.88 39.50
C PRO A 46 20.50 -4.69 38.19
N LEU A 47 21.03 -5.91 38.22
CA LEU A 47 21.05 -6.76 37.03
C LEU A 47 19.66 -7.33 36.71
N CYS A 48 18.88 -7.74 37.73
CA CYS A 48 17.49 -8.15 37.53
C CYS A 48 16.64 -7.00 37.00
N GLU A 49 16.83 -5.80 37.54
CA GLU A 49 16.13 -4.60 37.08
C GLU A 49 16.47 -4.30 35.61
N GLN A 50 17.74 -4.34 35.27
CA GLN A 50 18.18 -4.12 33.88
C GLN A 50 17.63 -5.18 32.92
N GLU A 51 17.61 -6.46 33.31
CA GLU A 51 16.98 -7.54 32.54
C GLU A 51 15.47 -7.31 32.38
N ARG A 52 14.80 -6.86 33.45
CA ARG A 52 13.36 -6.55 33.40
C ARG A 52 13.07 -5.43 32.41
N ILE A 53 13.83 -4.32 32.49
CA ILE A 53 13.71 -3.17 31.58
C ILE A 53 13.95 -3.62 30.14
N THR A 54 15.05 -4.34 29.89
CA THR A 54 15.36 -4.84 28.54
C THR A 54 14.27 -5.78 28.00
N ALA A 55 13.73 -6.67 28.86
CA ALA A 55 12.66 -7.58 28.44
C ALA A 55 11.35 -6.82 28.14
N GLU A 56 11.07 -5.77 28.89
CA GLU A 56 9.89 -4.91 28.69
C GLU A 56 10.01 -4.12 27.38
N GLU A 57 11.17 -3.48 27.13
CA GLU A 57 11.47 -2.78 25.87
C GLU A 57 11.34 -3.72 24.65
N VAL A 58 11.86 -4.94 24.73
CA VAL A 58 11.74 -5.94 23.66
C VAL A 58 10.28 -6.35 23.44
N ARG A 59 9.50 -6.49 24.51
CA ARG A 59 8.08 -6.80 24.40
C ARG A 59 7.31 -5.65 23.76
N GLU A 60 7.50 -4.42 24.24
CA GLU A 60 6.86 -3.22 23.68
C GLU A 60 7.18 -3.03 22.20
N ARG A 61 8.46 -3.22 21.83
CA ARG A 61 8.87 -3.16 20.44
C ARG A 61 8.16 -4.20 19.57
N ARG A 62 8.07 -5.46 20.02
CA ARG A 62 7.35 -6.51 19.29
C ARG A 62 5.85 -6.21 19.14
N GLU A 63 5.23 -5.68 20.20
CA GLU A 63 3.82 -5.29 20.14
C GLU A 63 3.60 -4.11 19.18
N ALA A 64 4.52 -3.13 19.17
CA ALA A 64 4.47 -2.00 18.24
C ALA A 64 4.66 -2.47 16.78
N GLU A 65 5.62 -3.36 16.53
CA GLU A 65 5.85 -3.95 15.20
C GLU A 65 4.60 -4.73 14.72
N LYS A 66 3.98 -5.51 15.60
CA LYS A 66 2.75 -6.24 15.28
C LYS A 66 1.58 -5.30 14.93
N ARG A 67 1.38 -4.26 15.73
CA ARG A 67 0.33 -3.25 15.46
C ARG A 67 0.57 -2.53 14.14
N ALA A 68 1.82 -2.17 13.85
CA ALA A 68 2.19 -1.52 12.59
C ALA A 68 1.92 -2.43 11.39
N GLU A 69 2.18 -3.72 11.52
CA GLU A 69 1.90 -4.71 10.47
C GLU A 69 0.39 -4.92 10.25
N GLU A 70 -0.37 -5.05 11.33
CA GLU A 70 -1.83 -5.16 11.25
C GLU A 70 -2.45 -3.92 10.59
N GLU A 71 -1.96 -2.73 10.92
CA GLU A 71 -2.38 -1.47 10.31
C GLU A 71 -2.01 -1.39 8.82
N ARG A 72 -0.81 -1.86 8.44
CA ARG A 72 -0.35 -1.95 7.06
C ARG A 72 -1.28 -2.85 6.24
N ILE A 73 -1.57 -4.04 6.74
CA ILE A 73 -2.47 -5.01 6.10
C ILE A 73 -3.87 -4.41 5.93
N ARG A 74 -4.39 -3.75 6.98
CA ARG A 74 -5.68 -3.09 6.93
C ARG A 74 -5.73 -2.03 5.83
N ARG A 75 -4.74 -1.12 5.76
CA ARG A 75 -4.66 -0.10 4.72
C ARG A 75 -4.63 -0.70 3.32
N TYR A 76 -3.88 -1.78 3.11
CA TYR A 76 -3.82 -2.44 1.80
C TYR A 76 -5.15 -3.09 1.42
N ALA A 77 -5.84 -3.70 2.37
CA ALA A 77 -7.18 -4.26 2.14
C ALA A 77 -8.20 -3.16 1.81
N GLU A 78 -8.19 -2.03 2.53
CA GLU A 78 -9.03 -0.86 2.26
C GLU A 78 -8.73 -0.22 0.88
N ALA A 79 -7.47 -0.25 0.46
CA ALA A 79 -7.03 0.17 -0.87
C ALA A 79 -7.38 -0.84 -1.98
N ASN A 80 -8.04 -1.94 -1.65
CA ASN A 80 -8.41 -3.04 -2.54
C ASN A 80 -7.21 -3.69 -3.24
N ILE A 81 -6.06 -3.75 -2.54
CA ILE A 81 -4.86 -4.44 -3.01
C ILE A 81 -4.98 -5.92 -2.63
N GLU A 82 -4.73 -6.81 -3.60
CA GLU A 82 -4.77 -8.25 -3.35
C GLU A 82 -3.60 -8.70 -2.45
N PRO A 83 -3.83 -9.65 -1.50
CA PRO A 83 -2.81 -10.09 -0.55
C PRO A 83 -1.50 -10.59 -1.20
N GLU A 84 -1.59 -11.17 -2.39
CA GLU A 84 -0.40 -11.63 -3.14
C GLU A 84 0.59 -10.51 -3.48
N PHE A 85 0.14 -9.24 -3.45
CA PHE A 85 0.96 -8.07 -3.76
C PHE A 85 1.42 -7.29 -2.52
N TYR A 86 1.06 -7.69 -1.31
CA TYR A 86 1.42 -6.95 -0.09
C TYR A 86 2.92 -6.77 0.06
N GLU A 87 3.70 -7.81 -0.19
CA GLU A 87 5.16 -7.79 -0.07
C GLU A 87 5.88 -7.42 -1.38
N LYS A 88 5.16 -7.32 -2.50
CA LYS A 88 5.77 -7.01 -3.79
C LYS A 88 6.26 -5.57 -3.87
N THR A 89 7.43 -5.39 -4.48
CA THR A 89 8.11 -4.12 -4.71
C THR A 89 8.44 -3.94 -6.20
N LEU A 90 8.93 -2.77 -6.59
CA LEU A 90 9.46 -2.58 -7.96
C LEU A 90 10.63 -3.52 -8.28
N GLY A 91 11.42 -3.90 -7.26
CA GLY A 91 12.57 -4.80 -7.43
C GLY A 91 12.19 -6.25 -7.75
N ASP A 92 10.95 -6.64 -7.41
CA ASP A 92 10.45 -7.99 -7.71
C ASP A 92 10.03 -8.15 -9.17
N TYR A 93 9.85 -7.06 -9.90
CA TYR A 93 9.56 -7.10 -11.33
C TYR A 93 10.85 -7.24 -12.13
N LYS A 94 10.97 -8.31 -12.91
CA LYS A 94 12.13 -8.60 -13.75
C LYS A 94 11.74 -8.38 -15.21
N PRO A 95 12.01 -7.19 -15.80
CA PRO A 95 11.66 -6.93 -17.19
C PRO A 95 12.44 -7.86 -18.13
N GLN A 96 11.75 -8.50 -19.05
CA GLN A 96 12.33 -9.39 -20.07
C GLN A 96 12.39 -8.70 -21.45
N THR A 97 11.70 -7.59 -21.59
CA THR A 97 11.60 -6.83 -22.84
C THR A 97 11.83 -5.34 -22.59
N ALA A 98 12.14 -4.60 -23.66
CA ALA A 98 12.36 -3.16 -23.57
C ALA A 98 11.10 -2.41 -23.09
N ARG A 99 9.91 -2.83 -23.53
CA ARG A 99 8.64 -2.23 -23.10
C ARG A 99 8.31 -2.51 -21.64
N GLN A 100 8.67 -3.70 -21.15
CA GLN A 100 8.55 -4.01 -19.73
C GLN A 100 9.50 -3.16 -18.88
N ALA A 101 10.73 -2.92 -19.34
CA ALA A 101 11.67 -2.01 -18.66
C ALA A 101 11.12 -0.56 -18.67
N GLU A 102 10.61 -0.10 -19.80
CA GLU A 102 9.95 1.21 -19.91
C GLU A 102 8.74 1.34 -18.95
N PHE A 103 8.00 0.25 -18.77
CA PHE A 103 6.87 0.24 -17.81
C PHE A 103 7.34 0.41 -16.37
N VAL A 104 8.38 -0.31 -15.94
CA VAL A 104 8.96 -0.15 -14.60
C VAL A 104 9.43 1.29 -14.38
N ASP A 105 10.13 1.87 -15.35
CA ASP A 105 10.64 3.25 -15.25
C ASP A 105 9.51 4.27 -15.23
N ALA A 106 8.43 4.04 -15.98
CA ALA A 106 7.25 4.89 -15.94
C ALA A 106 6.54 4.84 -14.57
N VAL A 107 6.42 3.64 -13.98
CA VAL A 107 5.85 3.48 -12.62
C VAL A 107 6.75 4.15 -11.58
N ARG A 108 8.06 3.99 -11.66
CA ARG A 108 9.02 4.68 -10.78
C ARG A 108 8.85 6.20 -10.86
N THR A 109 8.80 6.73 -12.09
CA THR A 109 8.60 8.17 -12.32
C THR A 109 7.27 8.67 -11.76
N LEU A 110 6.19 7.89 -11.92
CA LEU A 110 4.87 8.21 -11.37
C LEU A 110 4.91 8.31 -9.84
N ILE A 111 5.57 7.35 -9.19
CA ILE A 111 5.73 7.31 -7.72
C ILE A 111 6.56 8.51 -7.23
N GLU A 112 7.70 8.77 -7.86
CA GLU A 112 8.62 9.85 -7.48
C GLU A 112 8.00 11.24 -7.63
N ARG A 113 7.31 11.47 -8.77
CA ARG A 113 6.69 12.76 -9.08
C ARG A 113 5.34 12.97 -8.42
N LYS A 114 4.69 11.88 -7.98
CA LYS A 114 3.30 11.87 -7.48
C LYS A 114 2.32 12.55 -8.43
N SER A 115 2.60 12.48 -9.72
CA SER A 115 1.82 13.13 -10.79
C SER A 115 1.99 12.37 -12.10
N GLY A 116 1.01 12.55 -13.00
CA GLY A 116 1.04 11.95 -14.33
C GLY A 116 -0.05 10.89 -14.53
N LYS A 117 -0.17 10.45 -15.77
CA LYS A 117 -1.15 9.48 -16.23
C LYS A 117 -0.43 8.39 -16.96
N LEU A 118 -0.71 7.14 -16.63
CA LEU A 118 -0.05 5.99 -17.22
C LEU A 118 -1.09 5.00 -17.71
N ILE A 119 -1.08 4.73 -19.02
CA ILE A 119 -1.94 3.77 -19.67
C ILE A 119 -1.08 2.62 -20.19
N VAL A 120 -1.31 1.41 -19.68
CA VAL A 120 -0.52 0.22 -20.02
C VAL A 120 -1.40 -0.87 -20.60
N LEU A 121 -1.11 -1.24 -21.82
CA LEU A 121 -1.80 -2.31 -22.54
C LEU A 121 -0.86 -3.51 -22.69
N GLY A 122 -1.41 -4.72 -22.75
CA GLY A 122 -0.62 -5.92 -22.99
C GLY A 122 -1.32 -7.20 -22.54
N GLY A 123 -0.72 -8.33 -22.89
CA GLY A 123 -1.23 -9.67 -22.61
C GLY A 123 -1.39 -9.99 -21.11
N ASN A 124 -2.03 -11.12 -20.82
CA ASN A 124 -2.12 -11.66 -19.48
C ASN A 124 -0.74 -12.00 -18.90
N GLY A 125 -0.61 -11.99 -17.57
CA GLY A 125 0.61 -12.42 -16.89
C GLY A 125 1.85 -11.54 -17.14
N THR A 126 1.73 -10.36 -17.74
CA THR A 126 2.83 -9.44 -17.98
C THR A 126 3.16 -8.54 -16.77
N GLY A 127 2.56 -8.80 -15.60
CA GLY A 127 2.86 -8.10 -14.35
C GLY A 127 2.19 -6.72 -14.18
N LYS A 128 1.22 -6.36 -15.03
CA LYS A 128 0.52 -5.07 -14.95
C LYS A 128 -0.14 -4.84 -13.59
N SER A 129 -0.94 -5.79 -13.12
CA SER A 129 -1.63 -5.72 -11.82
C SER A 129 -0.66 -5.59 -10.66
N MET A 130 0.45 -6.33 -10.69
CA MET A 130 1.51 -6.25 -9.68
C MET A 130 2.11 -4.84 -9.61
N LEU A 131 2.53 -4.27 -10.74
CA LEU A 131 3.09 -2.91 -10.76
C LEU A 131 2.06 -1.85 -10.42
N GLY A 132 0.77 -2.06 -10.78
CA GLY A 132 -0.34 -1.22 -10.33
C GLY A 132 -0.50 -1.23 -8.81
N ALA A 133 -0.47 -2.41 -8.19
CA ALA A 133 -0.53 -2.57 -6.73
C ALA A 133 0.70 -1.96 -6.03
N VAL A 134 1.91 -2.12 -6.59
CA VAL A 134 3.13 -1.48 -6.07
C VAL A 134 3.01 0.03 -6.10
N ALA A 135 2.51 0.62 -7.19
CA ALA A 135 2.28 2.06 -7.28
C ALA A 135 1.22 2.53 -6.27
N ALA A 136 0.10 1.80 -6.15
CA ALA A 136 -0.95 2.11 -5.17
C ALA A 136 -0.42 2.11 -3.74
N LYS A 137 0.37 1.10 -3.33
CA LYS A 137 1.02 1.06 -2.01
C LYS A 137 1.95 2.25 -1.77
N ALA A 138 2.78 2.58 -2.76
CA ALA A 138 3.79 3.63 -2.62
C ALA A 138 3.21 5.05 -2.57
N MET A 139 1.99 5.23 -3.07
CA MET A 139 1.33 6.53 -3.17
C MET A 139 0.08 6.64 -2.29
N ASP A 140 -0.18 5.70 -1.39
CA ASP A 140 -1.43 5.60 -0.61
C ASP A 140 -2.67 5.69 -1.50
N GLY A 141 -2.57 5.07 -2.68
CA GLY A 141 -3.62 5.03 -3.69
C GLY A 141 -4.56 3.84 -3.51
N VAL A 142 -5.51 3.72 -4.44
CA VAL A 142 -6.47 2.61 -4.49
C VAL A 142 -6.42 1.92 -5.85
N ILE A 143 -6.73 0.62 -5.87
CA ILE A 143 -6.81 -0.17 -7.10
C ILE A 143 -8.15 -0.88 -7.19
N TYR A 144 -8.79 -0.78 -8.37
CA TYR A 144 -10.05 -1.46 -8.66
C TYR A 144 -10.03 -2.02 -10.08
N THR A 145 -10.60 -3.19 -10.26
CA THR A 145 -11.06 -3.59 -11.59
C THR A 145 -12.37 -2.87 -11.92
N VAL A 146 -12.69 -2.73 -13.20
CA VAL A 146 -13.98 -2.16 -13.64
C VAL A 146 -15.15 -2.93 -13.01
N PHE A 147 -15.02 -4.25 -12.92
CA PHE A 147 -16.05 -5.10 -12.31
C PHE A 147 -16.20 -4.85 -10.80
N GLN A 148 -15.10 -4.71 -10.06
CA GLN A 148 -15.14 -4.41 -8.62
C GLN A 148 -15.77 -3.04 -8.34
N LEU A 149 -15.46 -2.02 -9.17
CA LEU A 149 -16.13 -0.72 -9.09
C LEU A 149 -17.64 -0.85 -9.24
N SER A 150 -18.08 -1.60 -10.22
CA SER A 150 -19.48 -1.89 -10.49
C SER A 150 -20.18 -2.55 -9.31
N LEU A 151 -19.57 -3.60 -8.75
CA LEU A 151 -20.11 -4.30 -7.58
C LEU A 151 -20.16 -3.38 -6.36
N LYS A 152 -19.11 -2.60 -6.13
CA LYS A 152 -19.04 -1.66 -5.00
C LYS A 152 -20.18 -0.66 -5.08
N ILE A 153 -20.37 -0.02 -6.24
CA ILE A 153 -21.44 0.96 -6.45
C ILE A 153 -22.82 0.35 -6.22
N ARG A 154 -23.08 -0.84 -6.79
CA ARG A 154 -24.36 -1.53 -6.60
C ARG A 154 -24.61 -1.97 -5.15
N SER A 155 -23.55 -2.17 -4.38
CA SER A 155 -23.62 -2.53 -2.96
C SER A 155 -23.78 -1.35 -2.02
N LEU A 156 -23.61 -0.10 -2.52
CA LEU A 156 -23.77 1.11 -1.72
C LEU A 156 -25.26 1.26 -1.35
N GLY A 157 -25.59 0.90 -0.13
CA GLY A 157 -26.93 1.10 0.43
C GLY A 157 -27.12 2.57 0.81
N LYS A 158 -28.38 3.00 0.87
CA LYS A 158 -28.76 4.39 1.21
C LYS A 158 -28.27 4.87 2.60
N LYS A 159 -27.63 4.03 3.41
CA LYS A 159 -27.29 4.34 4.81
C LYS A 159 -25.83 4.72 5.06
N ASP A 160 -24.86 4.20 4.25
CA ASP A 160 -23.45 4.31 4.63
C ASP A 160 -22.67 5.30 3.76
N MET A 161 -22.87 5.28 2.45
CA MET A 161 -22.18 6.18 1.49
C MET A 161 -23.02 6.27 0.22
N SER A 162 -23.19 7.47 -0.34
CA SER A 162 -23.83 7.64 -1.63
C SER A 162 -22.87 7.28 -2.78
N GLU A 163 -23.42 6.97 -3.96
CA GLU A 163 -22.61 6.75 -5.17
C GLU A 163 -21.70 7.96 -5.48
N TRP A 164 -22.19 9.17 -5.23
CA TRP A 164 -21.44 10.42 -5.40
C TRP A 164 -20.25 10.50 -4.43
N GLN A 165 -20.46 10.21 -3.16
CA GLN A 165 -19.38 10.23 -2.17
C GLN A 165 -18.31 9.19 -2.49
N PHE A 166 -18.71 8.03 -3.00
CA PHE A 166 -17.76 7.02 -3.45
C PHE A 166 -17.00 7.50 -4.69
N ALA A 167 -17.67 8.05 -5.69
CA ALA A 167 -17.02 8.62 -6.87
C ALA A 167 -16.03 9.73 -6.48
N ASP A 168 -16.44 10.65 -5.58
CA ASP A 168 -15.56 11.70 -5.07
C ASP A 168 -14.34 11.13 -4.33
N SER A 169 -14.50 10.07 -3.54
CA SER A 169 -13.37 9.42 -2.88
C SER A 169 -12.35 8.86 -3.88
N LEU A 170 -12.81 8.34 -5.02
CA LEU A 170 -11.95 7.86 -6.11
C LEU A 170 -11.31 9.03 -6.88
N ILE A 171 -12.03 10.15 -7.04
CA ILE A 171 -11.49 11.36 -7.68
C ILE A 171 -10.38 11.97 -6.83
N ASP A 172 -10.50 11.96 -5.51
CA ASP A 172 -9.56 12.60 -4.59
C ASP A 172 -8.45 11.67 -4.08
N ALA A 173 -8.54 10.36 -4.31
CA ALA A 173 -7.49 9.42 -3.95
C ALA A 173 -6.10 9.87 -4.48
N PRO A 174 -5.00 9.72 -3.71
CA PRO A 174 -3.67 10.12 -4.16
C PRO A 174 -3.25 9.47 -5.48
N LEU A 175 -3.56 8.18 -5.68
CA LEU A 175 -3.46 7.47 -6.95
C LEU A 175 -4.71 6.61 -7.13
N LEU A 176 -5.26 6.59 -8.34
CA LEU A 176 -6.28 5.63 -8.76
C LEU A 176 -5.70 4.70 -9.82
N VAL A 177 -5.73 3.40 -9.54
CA VAL A 177 -5.39 2.36 -10.52
C VAL A 177 -6.67 1.67 -10.94
N ILE A 178 -6.97 1.69 -12.24
CA ILE A 178 -8.07 0.93 -12.83
C ILE A 178 -7.49 -0.24 -13.62
N ASP A 179 -7.75 -1.44 -13.14
CA ASP A 179 -7.26 -2.67 -13.78
C ASP A 179 -8.34 -3.37 -14.59
N GLU A 180 -7.92 -4.27 -15.47
CA GLU A 180 -8.77 -5.08 -16.32
C GLU A 180 -9.75 -4.28 -17.20
N VAL A 181 -9.42 -3.06 -17.58
CA VAL A 181 -10.22 -2.31 -18.55
C VAL A 181 -10.30 -3.09 -19.85
N GLY A 182 -11.53 -3.36 -20.30
CA GLY A 182 -11.76 -4.11 -21.54
C GLY A 182 -11.84 -5.63 -21.40
N ARG A 183 -11.81 -6.17 -20.20
CA ARG A 183 -12.05 -7.61 -19.98
C ARG A 183 -13.52 -8.00 -20.23
N SER A 184 -14.44 -7.09 -19.91
CA SER A 184 -15.86 -7.18 -20.24
C SER A 184 -16.30 -5.91 -20.93
N LYS A 185 -17.40 -5.95 -21.69
CA LYS A 185 -17.93 -4.73 -22.34
C LYS A 185 -18.23 -3.60 -21.34
N GLY A 186 -18.48 -3.93 -20.07
CA GLY A 186 -19.07 -3.01 -19.11
C GLY A 186 -20.51 -2.62 -19.51
N SER A 187 -21.30 -2.16 -18.58
CA SER A 187 -22.54 -1.45 -18.91
C SER A 187 -22.23 0.00 -19.29
N ASP A 188 -23.07 0.65 -20.04
CA ASP A 188 -22.94 2.07 -20.38
C ASP A 188 -22.81 2.93 -19.12
N PHE A 189 -23.51 2.56 -18.05
CA PHE A 189 -23.40 3.21 -16.75
C PHE A 189 -21.98 3.12 -16.17
N GLU A 190 -21.38 1.94 -16.20
CA GLU A 190 -20.00 1.71 -15.68
C GLU A 190 -18.96 2.50 -16.45
N LEU A 191 -19.08 2.51 -17.78
CA LEU A 191 -18.17 3.24 -18.65
C LEU A 191 -18.33 4.77 -18.49
N ASN A 192 -19.57 5.25 -18.36
CA ASN A 192 -19.86 6.66 -18.12
C ASN A 192 -19.33 7.12 -16.76
N LEU A 193 -19.50 6.31 -15.71
CA LEU A 193 -18.98 6.63 -14.40
C LEU A 193 -17.45 6.64 -14.38
N LEU A 194 -16.82 5.66 -14.99
CA LEU A 194 -15.36 5.60 -15.11
C LEU A 194 -14.84 6.81 -15.88
N SER A 195 -15.48 7.15 -17.00
CA SER A 195 -15.14 8.35 -17.79
C SER A 195 -15.28 9.62 -16.98
N TYR A 196 -16.36 9.77 -16.20
CA TYR A 196 -16.56 10.91 -15.31
C TYR A 196 -15.43 11.01 -14.26
N ILE A 197 -15.09 9.92 -13.57
CA ILE A 197 -14.03 9.91 -12.56
C ILE A 197 -12.69 10.30 -13.18
N LEU A 198 -12.33 9.70 -14.30
CA LEU A 198 -11.04 9.94 -14.98
C LEU A 198 -10.97 11.38 -15.55
N ASP A 199 -12.07 11.93 -16.07
CA ASP A 199 -12.15 13.31 -16.52
C ASP A 199 -11.93 14.30 -15.36
N LYS A 200 -12.58 14.06 -14.22
CA LYS A 200 -12.37 14.88 -13.01
C LYS A 200 -10.95 14.77 -12.48
N ARG A 201 -10.35 13.58 -12.49
CA ARG A 201 -8.95 13.41 -12.11
C ARG A 201 -8.01 14.14 -13.07
N HIS A 202 -8.27 14.09 -14.37
CA HIS A 202 -7.52 14.88 -15.35
C HIS A 202 -7.62 16.38 -15.03
N THR A 203 -8.83 16.91 -14.86
CA THR A 203 -9.08 18.33 -14.57
C THR A 203 -8.42 18.79 -13.27
N ARG A 204 -8.39 17.92 -12.24
CA ARG A 204 -7.74 18.19 -10.94
C ARG A 204 -6.24 17.84 -10.92
N ASN A 205 -5.67 17.44 -12.05
CA ASN A 205 -4.29 16.99 -12.18
C ASN A 205 -3.92 15.86 -11.19
N ARG A 206 -4.89 14.97 -10.92
CA ARG A 206 -4.67 13.79 -10.05
C ARG A 206 -4.10 12.62 -10.85
N PRO A 207 -3.05 11.94 -10.35
CA PRO A 207 -2.43 10.83 -11.05
C PRO A 207 -3.35 9.61 -11.13
N PHE A 208 -3.29 8.89 -12.25
CA PHE A 208 -3.98 7.61 -12.39
C PHE A 208 -3.23 6.65 -13.30
N MET A 209 -3.52 5.35 -13.12
CA MET A 209 -3.08 4.29 -14.02
C MET A 209 -4.27 3.55 -14.58
N ILE A 210 -4.19 3.22 -15.87
CA ILE A 210 -5.14 2.32 -16.55
C ILE A 210 -4.37 1.11 -17.03
N LEU A 211 -4.78 -0.06 -16.61
CA LEU A 211 -4.20 -1.34 -17.00
C LEU A 211 -5.22 -2.13 -17.80
N SER A 212 -4.83 -2.65 -18.95
CA SER A 212 -5.75 -3.30 -19.86
C SER A 212 -5.10 -4.46 -20.62
N ASN A 213 -5.90 -5.47 -20.94
CA ASN A 213 -5.54 -6.54 -21.88
C ASN A 213 -6.00 -6.24 -23.32
N ALA A 214 -6.54 -5.04 -23.55
CA ALA A 214 -6.87 -4.53 -24.88
C ALA A 214 -5.60 -4.19 -25.65
N HIS A 215 -5.75 -3.88 -26.93
CA HIS A 215 -4.70 -3.37 -27.82
C HIS A 215 -5.17 -2.05 -28.46
N PHE A 216 -4.24 -1.28 -28.99
CA PHE A 216 -4.61 -0.08 -29.74
C PHE A 216 -5.24 -0.43 -31.09
N SER A 217 -6.18 0.42 -31.54
CA SER A 217 -6.88 0.23 -32.81
C SER A 217 -5.94 0.23 -34.02
N ARG A 218 -4.84 0.99 -33.97
CA ARG A 218 -3.81 1.02 -35.03
C ARG A 218 -3.13 -0.32 -35.28
N GLU A 219 -3.10 -1.20 -34.26
CA GLU A 219 -2.48 -2.53 -34.34
C GLU A 219 -3.51 -3.64 -34.52
N CYS A 220 -4.78 -3.28 -34.67
CA CYS A 220 -5.85 -4.23 -34.82
C CYS A 220 -5.94 -4.79 -36.25
N PRO A 221 -5.77 -6.12 -36.44
CA PRO A 221 -5.87 -6.72 -37.76
C PRO A 221 -7.27 -6.63 -38.40
N HIS A 222 -8.29 -6.35 -37.56
CA HIS A 222 -9.70 -6.24 -37.97
C HIS A 222 -10.16 -4.80 -38.15
N GLY A 223 -9.26 -3.81 -37.97
CA GLY A 223 -9.62 -2.40 -37.94
C GLY A 223 -10.48 -2.02 -36.71
N SER A 224 -10.54 -0.72 -36.39
CA SER A 224 -11.23 -0.22 -35.18
C SER A 224 -12.73 -0.54 -35.13
N ARG A 225 -13.37 -0.77 -36.26
CA ARG A 225 -14.85 -0.94 -36.36
C ARG A 225 -15.34 -2.36 -36.00
N GLY A 226 -14.48 -3.37 -36.09
CA GLY A 226 -14.88 -4.78 -35.91
C GLY A 226 -14.35 -5.46 -34.63
N CYS A 227 -13.37 -4.88 -33.97
CA CYS A 227 -12.70 -5.51 -32.85
C CYS A 227 -13.25 -5.02 -31.51
N GLU A 228 -13.75 -5.94 -30.69
CA GLU A 228 -14.22 -5.64 -29.34
C GLU A 228 -13.08 -5.41 -28.32
N ARG A 229 -11.83 -5.70 -28.70
CA ARG A 229 -10.64 -5.58 -27.85
C ARG A 229 -9.82 -4.32 -28.09
N CYS A 230 -10.32 -3.36 -28.88
CA CYS A 230 -9.62 -2.09 -29.07
C CYS A 230 -9.87 -1.18 -27.87
N PHE A 231 -8.79 -0.70 -27.26
CA PHE A 231 -8.82 0.14 -26.06
C PHE A 231 -9.67 1.40 -26.26
N GLU A 232 -9.58 2.02 -27.44
CA GLU A 232 -10.30 3.25 -27.79
C GLU A 232 -11.83 3.09 -27.77
N ARG A 233 -12.35 1.86 -27.70
CA ARG A 233 -13.80 1.62 -27.60
C ARG A 233 -14.40 1.80 -26.22
N TYR A 234 -13.53 1.86 -25.22
CA TYR A 234 -13.96 1.97 -23.81
C TYR A 234 -14.09 3.41 -23.32
N PHE A 235 -13.61 4.38 -24.11
CA PHE A 235 -13.62 5.79 -23.78
C PHE A 235 -14.04 6.63 -24.97
N ASP A 236 -14.67 7.77 -24.71
CA ASP A 236 -14.97 8.73 -25.77
C ASP A 236 -13.69 9.41 -26.31
N ASN A 237 -13.82 10.03 -27.48
CA ASN A 237 -12.69 10.67 -28.14
C ASN A 237 -12.13 11.86 -27.37
N ASP A 238 -12.97 12.57 -26.60
CA ASP A 238 -12.55 13.74 -25.84
C ASP A 238 -11.66 13.30 -24.68
N LEU A 239 -12.05 12.26 -23.95
CA LEU A 239 -11.27 11.71 -22.87
C LEU A 239 -9.94 11.09 -23.37
N LEU A 240 -9.99 10.36 -24.48
CA LEU A 240 -8.78 9.82 -25.14
C LEU A 240 -7.83 10.93 -25.59
N SER A 241 -8.36 12.04 -26.11
CA SER A 241 -7.56 13.22 -26.48
C SER A 241 -6.84 13.80 -25.26
N ARG A 242 -7.55 13.94 -24.14
CA ARG A 242 -6.97 14.40 -22.86
C ARG A 242 -5.92 13.47 -22.30
N PHE A 243 -6.13 12.16 -22.42
CA PHE A 243 -5.11 11.17 -22.03
C PHE A 243 -3.84 11.30 -22.87
N ARG A 244 -3.97 11.60 -24.17
CA ARG A 244 -2.83 11.78 -25.09
C ARG A 244 -2.07 13.07 -24.86
N GLN A 245 -2.70 14.07 -24.28
CA GLN A 245 -2.08 15.37 -24.05
C GLN A 245 -0.90 15.31 -23.08
N ASP A 246 -1.02 14.56 -21.99
CA ASP A 246 -0.04 14.49 -20.90
C ASP A 246 0.12 13.10 -20.29
N GLY A 247 -0.49 12.08 -20.88
CA GLY A 247 -0.40 10.69 -20.46
C GLY A 247 0.70 9.92 -21.18
N LYS A 248 1.33 9.00 -20.48
CA LYS A 248 2.25 8.03 -21.06
C LYS A 248 1.51 6.75 -21.43
N PHE A 249 1.63 6.33 -22.68
CA PHE A 249 1.03 5.10 -23.20
C PHE A 249 2.13 4.07 -23.47
N ILE A 250 1.96 2.88 -22.91
CA ILE A 250 2.87 1.76 -23.09
C ILE A 250 2.05 0.56 -23.57
N GLU A 251 2.44 -0.03 -24.69
CA GLU A 251 1.94 -1.31 -25.15
C GLU A 251 3.05 -2.34 -25.01
N LEU A 252 2.81 -3.31 -24.13
CA LEU A 252 3.74 -4.42 -23.90
C LEU A 252 3.70 -5.37 -25.09
N GLU A 253 4.81 -6.00 -25.37
CA GLU A 253 4.96 -6.92 -26.50
C GLU A 253 3.96 -8.09 -26.39
N LYS A 254 3.43 -8.53 -27.54
CA LYS A 254 2.44 -9.63 -27.61
C LYS A 254 3.02 -10.98 -27.20
N ASP A 255 4.31 -11.15 -27.35
CA ASP A 255 5.10 -12.33 -27.00
C ASP A 255 5.81 -12.19 -25.64
N ALA A 256 5.50 -11.14 -24.89
CA ALA A 256 6.02 -10.98 -23.54
C ALA A 256 5.65 -12.20 -22.67
N PRO A 257 6.63 -12.77 -21.93
CA PRO A 257 6.39 -13.99 -21.16
C PRO A 257 5.29 -13.80 -20.12
N ASP A 258 4.39 -14.77 -20.03
CA ASP A 258 3.41 -14.83 -18.95
C ASP A 258 4.08 -15.37 -17.68
N TRP A 259 4.16 -14.56 -16.64
CA TRP A 259 4.72 -14.92 -15.31
C TRP A 259 3.97 -16.06 -14.63
N ARG A 260 2.71 -16.29 -14.98
CA ARG A 260 1.88 -17.36 -14.44
C ARG A 260 2.13 -18.71 -15.10
N ASP A 261 2.75 -18.72 -16.27
CA ASP A 261 3.07 -19.95 -17.00
C ASP A 261 4.27 -20.64 -16.33
N PRO A 262 4.09 -21.87 -15.80
CA PRO A 262 5.19 -22.60 -15.15
C PRO A 262 6.43 -22.79 -16.06
N ARG A 263 6.25 -22.81 -17.37
CA ARG A 263 7.34 -22.93 -18.35
C ARG A 263 8.28 -21.73 -18.36
N ASN A 264 7.80 -20.58 -17.94
CA ASN A 264 8.54 -19.34 -17.88
C ASN A 264 9.24 -19.09 -16.55
N ARG A 265 9.01 -19.91 -15.49
CA ARG A 265 9.56 -19.69 -14.14
C ARG A 265 11.09 -19.52 -14.15
N GLY A 266 11.81 -20.33 -14.90
CA GLY A 266 13.27 -20.21 -14.97
C GLY A 266 13.81 -18.92 -15.59
N LEU A 267 12.96 -18.12 -16.26
CA LEU A 267 13.33 -16.79 -16.77
C LEU A 267 13.39 -15.73 -15.66
N PHE A 268 12.77 -16.00 -14.52
CA PHE A 268 12.52 -15.01 -13.46
C PHE A 268 13.29 -15.32 -12.17
N GLU A 269 13.95 -16.48 -12.09
CA GLU A 269 14.71 -16.93 -10.90
C GLU A 269 16.21 -16.52 -10.95
N LYS A 270 16.63 -15.72 -11.96
CA LYS A 270 18.02 -15.27 -12.12
C LYS A 270 18.28 -13.88 -11.58
#